data_d891859f46e89aabbb3ba36a806192ff
#
_entry.id   d891859f46e89aabbb3ba36a806192ff
#
_cell.length_a   1.000
_cell.length_b   1.000
_cell.length_c   1.000
_cell.angle_alpha   90.00
_cell.angle_beta   90.00
_cell.angle_gamma   90.00
#
_symmetry.space_group_name_H-M   'P 1'
#
loop_
_entity.id
_entity.type
_entity.pdbx_description
1 polymer ?
#
loop_
_entity_poly.entity_id
_entity_poly.type
_entity_poly.pdbx_seq_one_letter_code
_entity_poly.pdbx_strand_id
1 'polypeptide(L)'
;MTSPINGDTVAQYLRDNPSFFDVHAELLASVTVPNPHGGRAVSLVERQVDVLREKHKVLEMRLADLIRIGRENDAIGERLQRWTRDLLRERDLRRLPAIVTDGLADGFSVPQVALRLWRLPESYQSLACATEVPASIHTRIDELRQPYCGLNAEVPEAAWLAAGGSQTRSLALLPMRVGAAPESFGLLVLGSPDPARFQASMGTAYLERIAETASAALSRLLA
;
A
#
# COMPACT_ATOMS: atom_id res chain seq x y z
N MET A 1 29.28 10.29 -57.75
CA MET A 1 29.29 9.09 -56.86
C MET A 1 28.23 9.33 -55.80
N THR A 2 27.04 8.75 -55.98
CA THR A 2 25.94 8.84 -55.01
C THR A 2 26.25 7.89 -53.86
N SER A 3 26.48 8.46 -52.64
CA SER A 3 26.58 7.64 -51.43
C SER A 3 25.31 6.79 -51.27
N PRO A 4 25.41 5.52 -50.89
CA PRO A 4 24.22 4.67 -50.68
C PRO A 4 23.38 5.31 -49.60
N ILE A 5 22.10 5.52 -49.87
CA ILE A 5 21.13 6.04 -48.92
C ILE A 5 20.98 5.00 -47.82
N ASN A 6 21.42 5.35 -46.60
CA ASN A 6 21.29 4.49 -45.42
C ASN A 6 19.90 4.73 -44.78
N GLY A 7 19.37 3.66 -44.15
CA GLY A 7 18.08 3.73 -43.43
C GLY A 7 18.01 4.85 -42.40
N ASP A 8 19.13 5.13 -41.72
CA ASP A 8 19.20 6.23 -40.73
C ASP A 8 19.05 7.60 -41.40
N THR A 9 19.61 7.78 -42.59
CA THR A 9 19.48 9.02 -43.37
C THR A 9 18.02 9.25 -43.80
N VAL A 10 17.33 8.18 -44.22
CA VAL A 10 15.90 8.24 -44.56
C VAL A 10 15.07 8.56 -43.33
N ALA A 11 15.34 7.91 -42.20
CA ALA A 11 14.65 8.17 -40.94
C ALA A 11 14.83 9.60 -40.45
N GLN A 12 16.05 10.17 -40.59
CA GLN A 12 16.34 11.55 -40.26
C GLN A 12 15.61 12.51 -41.18
N TYR A 13 15.67 12.27 -42.49
CA TYR A 13 14.97 13.09 -43.48
C TYR A 13 13.46 13.16 -43.22
N LEU A 14 12.81 12.04 -42.90
CA LEU A 14 11.38 12.00 -42.60
C LEU A 14 11.03 12.71 -41.28
N ARG A 15 11.93 12.72 -40.30
CA ARG A 15 11.75 13.52 -39.07
C ARG A 15 11.85 15.02 -39.32
N ASP A 16 12.79 15.42 -40.15
CA ASP A 16 13.04 16.82 -40.45
C ASP A 16 12.02 17.41 -41.44
N ASN A 17 11.31 16.53 -42.20
CA ASN A 17 10.30 16.91 -43.19
C ASN A 17 8.95 16.23 -42.94
N PRO A 18 8.21 16.58 -41.87
CA PRO A 18 6.95 15.93 -41.51
C PRO A 18 5.85 16.08 -42.59
N SER A 19 5.89 17.14 -43.40
CA SER A 19 4.99 17.39 -44.52
C SER A 19 5.27 16.52 -45.75
N PHE A 20 6.28 15.66 -45.72
CA PHE A 20 6.60 14.79 -46.83
C PHE A 20 5.39 13.92 -47.25
N PHE A 21 4.67 13.40 -46.30
CA PHE A 21 3.50 12.54 -46.55
C PHE A 21 2.25 13.31 -46.94
N ASP A 22 2.19 14.64 -46.74
CA ASP A 22 1.09 15.47 -47.26
C ASP A 22 1.12 15.52 -48.80
N VAL A 23 2.36 15.54 -49.37
CA VAL A 23 2.60 15.56 -50.81
C VAL A 23 2.61 14.15 -51.40
N HIS A 24 3.02 13.16 -50.60
CA HIS A 24 3.22 11.78 -51.02
C HIS A 24 2.31 10.77 -50.28
N ALA A 25 1.02 11.12 -50.10
CA ALA A 25 0.05 10.32 -49.34
C ALA A 25 -0.11 8.89 -49.90
N GLU A 26 -0.02 8.72 -51.24
CA GLU A 26 -0.14 7.41 -51.92
C GLU A 26 1.03 6.49 -51.54
N LEU A 27 2.22 7.03 -51.25
CA LEU A 27 3.37 6.25 -50.83
C LEU A 27 3.08 5.56 -49.48
N LEU A 28 2.42 6.25 -48.57
CA LEU A 28 2.08 5.71 -47.24
C LEU A 28 1.16 4.48 -47.34
N ALA A 29 0.23 4.50 -48.29
CA ALA A 29 -0.69 3.39 -48.54
C ALA A 29 -0.04 2.22 -49.30
N SER A 30 0.98 2.51 -50.13
CA SER A 30 1.66 1.50 -50.95
C SER A 30 2.82 0.80 -50.25
N VAL A 31 3.44 1.45 -49.26
CA VAL A 31 4.52 0.85 -48.46
C VAL A 31 3.99 -0.29 -47.59
N THR A 32 4.44 -1.50 -47.85
CA THR A 32 4.12 -2.69 -47.07
C THR A 32 5.28 -3.06 -46.17
N VAL A 33 4.98 -3.43 -44.93
CA VAL A 33 5.98 -3.88 -43.94
C VAL A 33 5.75 -5.34 -43.56
N PRO A 34 6.82 -6.14 -43.34
CA PRO A 34 6.66 -7.51 -42.89
C PRO A 34 5.85 -7.58 -41.58
N ASN A 35 4.92 -8.53 -41.50
CA ASN A 35 4.21 -8.79 -40.26
C ASN A 35 5.13 -9.56 -39.30
N PRO A 36 5.48 -9.03 -38.12
CA PRO A 36 6.39 -9.68 -37.16
C PRO A 36 5.85 -11.00 -36.58
N HIS A 37 4.55 -11.28 -36.72
CA HIS A 37 3.93 -12.53 -36.25
C HIS A 37 3.70 -13.57 -37.35
N GLY A 38 4.32 -13.37 -38.51
CA GLY A 38 4.15 -14.24 -39.67
C GLY A 38 2.83 -13.97 -40.41
N GLY A 39 2.87 -14.05 -41.75
CA GLY A 39 1.70 -13.84 -42.57
C GLY A 39 1.95 -12.88 -43.74
N ARG A 40 0.86 -12.38 -44.35
CA ARG A 40 0.89 -11.49 -45.49
C ARG A 40 1.43 -10.11 -45.10
N ALA A 41 2.26 -9.51 -45.96
CA ALA A 41 2.69 -8.11 -45.79
C ALA A 41 1.46 -7.16 -45.67
N VAL A 42 1.49 -6.25 -44.74
CA VAL A 42 0.41 -5.27 -44.42
C VAL A 42 0.90 -3.87 -44.78
N SER A 43 -0.05 -2.97 -45.06
CA SER A 43 0.28 -1.56 -45.28
C SER A 43 0.80 -0.90 -44.00
N LEU A 44 1.59 0.17 -44.13
CA LEU A 44 2.10 0.92 -42.99
C LEU A 44 0.94 1.47 -42.12
N VAL A 45 -0.16 1.88 -42.75
CA VAL A 45 -1.37 2.39 -42.08
C VAL A 45 -2.04 1.28 -41.26
N GLU A 46 -2.21 0.07 -41.82
CA GLU A 46 -2.76 -1.07 -41.09
C GLU A 46 -1.89 -1.42 -39.88
N ARG A 47 -0.56 -1.39 -40.05
CA ARG A 47 0.36 -1.61 -38.94
C ARG A 47 0.25 -0.54 -37.84
N GLN A 48 0.07 0.73 -38.19
CA GLN A 48 -0.16 1.81 -37.23
C GLN A 48 -1.49 1.62 -36.47
N VAL A 49 -2.56 1.22 -37.18
CA VAL A 49 -3.85 0.92 -36.55
C VAL A 49 -3.72 -0.23 -35.54
N ASP A 50 -2.98 -1.28 -35.86
CA ASP A 50 -2.76 -2.41 -34.94
C ASP A 50 -1.96 -1.98 -33.69
N VAL A 51 -0.91 -1.18 -33.87
CA VAL A 51 -0.14 -0.62 -32.76
C VAL A 51 -1.02 0.31 -31.87
N LEU A 52 -1.90 1.10 -32.47
CA LEU A 52 -2.83 1.95 -31.73
C LEU A 52 -3.85 1.13 -30.95
N ARG A 53 -4.41 0.07 -31.55
CA ARG A 53 -5.34 -0.85 -30.89
C ARG A 53 -4.68 -1.54 -29.69
N GLU A 54 -3.44 -1.98 -29.83
CA GLU A 54 -2.69 -2.60 -28.73
C GLU A 54 -2.44 -1.60 -27.59
N LYS A 55 -2.02 -0.38 -27.91
CA LYS A 55 -1.86 0.70 -26.91
C LYS A 55 -3.18 1.02 -26.23
N HIS A 56 -4.28 1.09 -26.97
CA HIS A 56 -5.61 1.35 -26.43
C HIS A 56 -6.01 0.27 -25.41
N LYS A 57 -5.83 -1.02 -25.78
CA LYS A 57 -6.11 -2.13 -24.88
C LYS A 57 -5.28 -2.08 -23.59
N VAL A 58 -4.00 -1.72 -23.68
CA VAL A 58 -3.14 -1.54 -22.49
C VAL A 58 -3.64 -0.39 -21.62
N LEU A 59 -4.08 0.72 -22.22
CA LEU A 59 -4.63 1.86 -21.47
C LEU A 59 -5.96 1.50 -20.79
N GLU A 60 -6.85 0.77 -21.45
CA GLU A 60 -8.09 0.29 -20.86
C GLU A 60 -7.84 -0.61 -19.65
N MET A 61 -6.88 -1.54 -19.75
CA MET A 61 -6.50 -2.38 -18.60
C MET A 61 -5.96 -1.55 -17.44
N ARG A 62 -5.08 -0.57 -17.71
CA ARG A 62 -4.56 0.32 -16.67
C ARG A 62 -5.66 1.17 -16.01
N LEU A 63 -6.61 1.66 -16.82
CA LEU A 63 -7.75 2.42 -16.29
C LEU A 63 -8.62 1.53 -15.39
N ALA A 64 -8.92 0.31 -15.81
CA ALA A 64 -9.68 -0.64 -15.00
C ALA A 64 -8.97 -0.95 -13.65
N ASP A 65 -7.64 -1.12 -13.67
CA ASP A 65 -6.85 -1.31 -12.44
C ASP A 65 -6.89 -0.08 -11.54
N LEU A 66 -6.77 1.13 -12.07
CA LEU A 66 -6.87 2.37 -11.29
C LEU A 66 -8.25 2.53 -10.64
N ILE A 67 -9.32 2.22 -11.38
CA ILE A 67 -10.69 2.25 -10.83
C ILE A 67 -10.84 1.23 -9.71
N ARG A 68 -10.31 0.02 -9.87
CA ARG A 68 -10.34 -1.02 -8.84
C ARG A 68 -9.61 -0.57 -7.58
N ILE A 69 -8.37 -0.05 -7.71
CA ILE A 69 -7.57 0.48 -6.60
C ILE A 69 -8.30 1.64 -5.91
N GLY A 70 -8.92 2.54 -6.67
CA GLY A 70 -9.71 3.64 -6.12
C GLY A 70 -10.84 3.15 -5.24
N ARG A 71 -11.64 2.19 -5.71
CA ARG A 71 -12.74 1.59 -4.92
C ARG A 71 -12.26 0.86 -3.67
N GLU A 72 -11.13 0.16 -3.75
CA GLU A 72 -10.52 -0.50 -2.58
C GLU A 72 -10.08 0.53 -1.54
N ASN A 73 -9.46 1.64 -1.97
CA ASN A 73 -9.08 2.74 -1.09
C ASN A 73 -10.28 3.42 -0.43
N ASP A 74 -11.36 3.67 -1.18
CA ASP A 74 -12.59 4.24 -0.65
C ASP A 74 -13.20 3.33 0.42
N ALA A 75 -13.26 2.03 0.16
CA ALA A 75 -13.77 1.03 1.11
C ALA A 75 -12.94 0.99 2.41
N ILE A 76 -11.61 1.12 2.32
CA ILE A 76 -10.73 1.22 3.50
C ILE A 76 -11.02 2.52 4.25
N GLY A 77 -11.18 3.65 3.53
CA GLY A 77 -11.54 4.95 4.12
C GLY A 77 -12.85 4.91 4.90
N GLU A 78 -13.89 4.27 4.35
CA GLU A 78 -15.18 4.09 5.03
C GLU A 78 -15.08 3.24 6.30
N ARG A 79 -14.25 2.18 6.27
CA ARG A 79 -14.00 1.34 7.46
C ARG A 79 -13.29 2.14 8.55
N LEU A 80 -12.28 2.94 8.18
CA LEU A 80 -11.55 3.79 9.10
C LEU A 80 -12.47 4.83 9.75
N GLN A 81 -13.35 5.46 8.98
CA GLN A 81 -14.34 6.41 9.52
C GLN A 81 -15.34 5.76 10.50
N ARG A 82 -15.80 4.53 10.20
CA ARG A 82 -16.68 3.79 11.12
C ARG A 82 -15.97 3.50 12.43
N TRP A 83 -14.78 2.93 12.36
CA TRP A 83 -13.96 2.61 13.52
C TRP A 83 -13.63 3.86 14.36
N THR A 84 -13.27 4.98 13.72
CA THR A 84 -13.05 6.27 14.40
C THR A 84 -14.30 6.74 15.14
N ARG A 85 -15.49 6.61 14.54
CA ARG A 85 -16.74 6.96 15.22
C ARG A 85 -17.02 6.09 16.45
N ASP A 86 -16.71 4.81 16.39
CA ASP A 86 -16.89 3.89 17.51
C ASP A 86 -15.95 4.25 18.66
N LEU A 87 -14.68 4.58 18.37
CA LEU A 87 -13.72 5.09 19.36
C LEU A 87 -14.17 6.42 19.99
N LEU A 88 -14.72 7.33 19.22
CA LEU A 88 -15.19 8.64 19.71
C LEU A 88 -16.47 8.54 20.54
N ARG A 89 -17.34 7.58 20.27
CA ARG A 89 -18.59 7.36 21.01
C ARG A 89 -18.38 6.69 22.35
N GLU A 90 -17.27 5.95 22.52
CA GLU A 90 -17.02 5.23 23.75
C GLU A 90 -16.69 6.19 24.89
N ARG A 91 -17.47 6.08 25.96
CA ARG A 91 -17.34 6.88 27.19
C ARG A 91 -16.56 6.14 28.26
N ASP A 92 -16.65 4.82 28.29
CA ASP A 92 -15.86 3.99 29.20
C ASP A 92 -14.45 3.78 28.63
N LEU A 93 -13.50 4.50 29.16
CA LEU A 93 -12.10 4.43 28.71
C LEU A 93 -11.51 3.02 28.83
N ARG A 94 -12.00 2.19 29.76
CA ARG A 94 -11.53 0.82 29.94
C ARG A 94 -11.86 -0.09 28.74
N ARG A 95 -12.85 0.27 27.94
CA ARG A 95 -13.26 -0.47 26.74
C ARG A 95 -12.49 -0.06 25.48
N LEU A 96 -11.78 1.07 25.49
CA LEU A 96 -11.05 1.55 24.31
C LEU A 96 -10.04 0.55 23.75
N PRO A 97 -9.22 -0.15 24.58
CA PRO A 97 -8.30 -1.16 24.07
C PRO A 97 -9.00 -2.27 23.27
N ALA A 98 -10.14 -2.77 23.76
CA ALA A 98 -10.92 -3.80 23.06
C ALA A 98 -11.50 -3.26 21.75
N ILE A 99 -12.06 -2.05 21.74
CA ILE A 99 -12.59 -1.43 20.51
C ILE A 99 -11.47 -1.23 19.47
N VAL A 100 -10.24 -0.91 19.93
CA VAL A 100 -9.10 -0.84 19.00
C VAL A 100 -8.78 -2.20 18.39
N THR A 101 -8.63 -3.23 19.21
CA THR A 101 -8.24 -4.58 18.74
C THR A 101 -9.33 -5.25 17.91
N ASP A 102 -10.57 -5.25 18.42
CA ASP A 102 -11.69 -5.91 17.76
C ASP A 102 -12.09 -5.18 16.48
N GLY A 103 -12.06 -3.85 16.49
CA GLY A 103 -12.33 -3.04 15.33
C GLY A 103 -11.32 -3.27 14.19
N LEU A 104 -10.06 -3.56 14.51
CA LEU A 104 -9.05 -3.93 13.52
C LEU A 104 -9.20 -5.38 13.06
N ALA A 105 -9.50 -6.29 13.97
CA ALA A 105 -9.73 -7.68 13.62
C ALA A 105 -10.94 -7.84 12.70
N ASP A 106 -12.08 -7.28 13.06
CA ASP A 106 -13.34 -7.45 12.33
C ASP A 106 -13.47 -6.47 11.16
N GLY A 107 -13.22 -5.17 11.41
CA GLY A 107 -13.41 -4.10 10.43
C GLY A 107 -12.41 -4.14 9.28
N PHE A 108 -11.17 -4.50 9.56
CA PHE A 108 -10.09 -4.58 8.56
C PHE A 108 -9.67 -6.02 8.26
N SER A 109 -10.36 -7.00 8.85
CA SER A 109 -10.08 -8.42 8.68
C SER A 109 -8.61 -8.76 8.96
N VAL A 110 -8.03 -8.16 10.02
CA VAL A 110 -6.68 -8.46 10.46
C VAL A 110 -6.71 -9.73 11.32
N PRO A 111 -6.06 -10.84 10.89
CA PRO A 111 -6.22 -12.13 11.57
C PRO A 111 -5.70 -12.15 13.00
N GLN A 112 -4.70 -11.34 13.30
CA GLN A 112 -4.05 -11.31 14.60
C GLN A 112 -3.77 -9.86 14.97
N VAL A 113 -4.24 -9.46 16.14
CA VAL A 113 -4.03 -8.10 16.68
C VAL A 113 -3.60 -8.23 18.14
N ALA A 114 -2.55 -7.52 18.52
CA ALA A 114 -2.13 -7.39 19.91
C ALA A 114 -1.84 -5.93 20.24
N LEU A 115 -2.20 -5.52 21.42
CA LEU A 115 -1.96 -4.18 21.96
C LEU A 115 -1.24 -4.29 23.30
N ARG A 116 -0.18 -3.51 23.48
CA ARG A 116 0.49 -3.31 24.77
C ARG A 116 0.63 -1.82 25.04
N LEU A 117 0.25 -1.42 26.25
CA LEU A 117 0.33 -0.04 26.71
C LEU A 117 1.20 0.02 27.97
N TRP A 118 2.04 1.01 28.07
CA TRP A 118 2.88 1.30 29.21
C TRP A 118 2.69 2.75 29.65
N ARG A 119 3.24 3.12 30.82
CA ARG A 119 3.02 4.45 31.44
C ARG A 119 1.57 4.76 31.79
N LEU A 120 0.73 3.71 31.97
CA LEU A 120 -0.64 3.89 32.40
C LEU A 120 -0.71 4.24 33.88
N PRO A 121 -1.64 5.13 34.30
CA PRO A 121 -1.98 5.34 35.70
C PRO A 121 -2.42 4.03 36.38
N GLU A 122 -2.29 3.99 37.72
CA GLU A 122 -2.61 2.82 38.53
C GLU A 122 -4.04 2.31 38.29
N SER A 123 -4.98 3.25 38.07
CA SER A 123 -6.39 2.94 37.77
C SER A 123 -6.59 2.04 36.52
N TYR A 124 -5.64 2.00 35.60
CA TYR A 124 -5.73 1.24 34.34
C TYR A 124 -4.72 0.09 34.24
N GLN A 125 -3.88 -0.14 35.25
CA GLN A 125 -2.90 -1.24 35.25
C GLN A 125 -3.53 -2.63 35.24
N SER A 126 -4.80 -2.75 35.64
CA SER A 126 -5.55 -4.01 35.57
C SER A 126 -6.04 -4.39 34.14
N LEU A 127 -5.84 -3.54 33.15
CA LEU A 127 -6.23 -3.84 31.78
C LEU A 127 -5.31 -4.93 31.17
N ALA A 128 -5.86 -5.82 30.37
CA ALA A 128 -5.10 -6.91 29.72
C ALA A 128 -3.97 -6.39 28.80
N CYS A 129 -4.09 -5.17 28.30
CA CYS A 129 -3.05 -4.52 27.49
C CYS A 129 -1.94 -3.85 28.32
N ALA A 130 -2.10 -3.74 29.65
CA ALA A 130 -1.14 -3.10 30.57
C ALA A 130 -0.06 -4.08 31.07
N THR A 131 0.18 -5.15 30.35
CA THR A 131 1.22 -6.13 30.71
C THR A 131 2.61 -5.49 30.61
N GLU A 132 3.46 -5.79 31.58
CA GLU A 132 4.83 -5.30 31.61
C GLU A 132 5.59 -5.65 30.35
N VAL A 133 6.31 -4.67 29.81
CA VAL A 133 7.11 -4.79 28.59
C VAL A 133 8.55 -4.44 28.92
N PRO A 134 9.56 -5.23 28.50
CA PRO A 134 10.96 -4.94 28.77
C PRO A 134 11.40 -3.57 28.25
N ALA A 135 12.25 -2.87 29.01
CA ALA A 135 12.76 -1.54 28.65
C ALA A 135 13.48 -1.51 27.28
N SER A 136 14.11 -2.61 26.88
CA SER A 136 14.76 -2.75 25.57
C SER A 136 13.76 -2.63 24.41
N ILE A 137 12.52 -3.07 24.61
CA ILE A 137 11.44 -2.91 23.63
C ILE A 137 11.01 -1.45 23.57
N HIS A 138 10.84 -0.77 24.70
CA HIS A 138 10.50 0.65 24.72
C HIS A 138 11.48 1.47 23.89
N THR A 139 12.80 1.32 24.13
CA THR A 139 13.84 2.04 23.38
C THR A 139 13.74 1.77 21.88
N ARG A 140 13.57 0.50 21.49
CA ARG A 140 13.45 0.12 20.09
C ARG A 140 12.21 0.71 19.43
N ILE A 141 11.06 0.74 20.12
CA ILE A 141 9.82 1.30 19.60
C ILE A 141 9.90 2.83 19.52
N ASP A 142 10.60 3.49 20.42
CA ASP A 142 10.82 4.93 20.36
C ASP A 142 11.70 5.35 19.16
N GLU A 143 12.56 4.46 18.66
CA GLU A 143 13.35 4.67 17.44
C GLU A 143 12.53 4.52 16.15
N LEU A 144 11.42 3.77 16.17
CA LEU A 144 10.55 3.59 15.02
C LEU A 144 9.77 4.86 14.72
N ARG A 145 10.18 5.66 13.76
CA ARG A 145 9.51 6.91 13.38
C ARG A 145 8.22 6.72 12.58
N GLN A 146 8.12 5.61 11.89
CA GLN A 146 6.97 5.22 11.06
C GLN A 146 6.59 3.77 11.36
N PRO A 147 5.34 3.34 11.02
CA PRO A 147 4.98 1.93 11.12
C PRO A 147 5.97 1.03 10.37
N TYR A 148 6.40 -0.02 11.02
CA TYR A 148 7.22 -1.05 10.38
C TYR A 148 6.30 -2.11 9.76
N CYS A 149 6.62 -2.58 8.56
CA CYS A 149 5.98 -3.71 7.89
C CYS A 149 7.04 -4.66 7.37
N GLY A 150 6.83 -5.95 7.55
CA GLY A 150 7.77 -6.95 7.05
C GLY A 150 7.39 -8.38 7.38
N LEU A 151 8.24 -9.28 6.90
CA LEU A 151 8.17 -10.69 7.31
C LEU A 151 8.49 -10.81 8.79
N ASN A 152 7.88 -11.81 9.44
CA ASN A 152 8.22 -12.17 10.80
C ASN A 152 9.58 -12.90 10.84
N ALA A 153 10.66 -12.15 10.83
CA ALA A 153 12.03 -12.63 10.99
C ALA A 153 12.43 -12.53 12.47
N GLU A 154 11.80 -13.36 13.32
CA GLU A 154 12.06 -13.43 14.76
C GLU A 154 11.87 -12.10 15.53
N VAL A 155 10.86 -11.32 15.12
CA VAL A 155 10.49 -10.09 15.82
C VAL A 155 9.89 -10.45 17.19
N PRO A 156 10.49 -10.02 18.32
CA PRO A 156 10.06 -10.43 19.65
C PRO A 156 8.59 -10.13 19.95
N GLU A 157 8.06 -9.03 19.43
CA GLU A 157 6.66 -8.62 19.61
C GLU A 157 5.66 -9.51 18.87
N ALA A 158 6.11 -10.35 17.94
CA ALA A 158 5.28 -11.37 17.32
C ALA A 158 4.76 -12.40 18.34
N ALA A 159 5.50 -12.61 19.44
CA ALA A 159 5.06 -13.47 20.53
C ALA A 159 3.75 -12.99 21.20
N TRP A 160 3.41 -11.71 21.08
CA TRP A 160 2.16 -11.16 21.63
C TRP A 160 0.93 -11.58 20.82
N LEU A 161 1.13 -12.03 19.57
CA LEU A 161 0.09 -12.48 18.65
C LEU A 161 -0.24 -13.98 18.81
N ALA A 162 0.46 -14.69 19.68
CA ALA A 162 0.44 -16.16 19.74
C ALA A 162 -0.87 -16.79 20.23
N ALA A 163 -1.86 -16.01 20.60
CA ALA A 163 -3.15 -16.52 21.10
C ALA A 163 -4.02 -17.21 20.04
N GLY A 164 -3.64 -17.23 18.75
CA GLY A 164 -4.48 -17.67 17.63
C GLY A 164 -4.08 -18.96 16.92
N GLY A 165 -3.07 -19.70 17.36
CA GLY A 165 -2.72 -21.03 16.80
C GLY A 165 -2.19 -21.05 15.36
N SER A 166 -2.20 -19.95 14.62
CA SER A 166 -1.64 -19.84 13.28
C SER A 166 -0.29 -19.12 13.31
N GLN A 167 0.68 -19.65 12.58
CA GLN A 167 2.00 -19.07 12.52
C GLN A 167 1.96 -17.70 11.81
N THR A 168 2.32 -16.61 12.51
CA THR A 168 2.47 -15.28 11.93
C THR A 168 3.64 -15.29 10.94
N ARG A 169 3.39 -14.93 9.67
CA ARG A 169 4.41 -14.87 8.62
C ARG A 169 4.76 -13.44 8.20
N SER A 170 3.83 -12.50 8.34
CA SER A 170 4.06 -11.07 8.16
C SER A 170 3.44 -10.28 9.31
N LEU A 171 4.04 -9.14 9.64
CA LEU A 171 3.57 -8.29 10.72
C LEU A 171 3.76 -6.80 10.42
N ALA A 172 2.98 -5.98 11.12
CA ALA A 172 3.19 -4.53 11.20
C ALA A 172 3.28 -4.11 12.67
N LEU A 173 4.21 -3.22 12.97
CA LEU A 173 4.42 -2.59 14.27
C LEU A 173 4.02 -1.12 14.17
N LEU A 174 3.06 -0.70 14.99
CA LEU A 174 2.52 0.64 15.00
C LEU A 174 2.78 1.27 16.38
N PRO A 175 3.79 2.13 16.52
CA PRO A 175 4.05 2.84 17.77
C PRO A 175 2.90 3.78 18.14
N MET A 176 2.48 3.74 19.39
CA MET A 176 1.44 4.64 19.93
C MET A 176 2.10 5.84 20.61
N ARG A 177 1.79 7.06 20.17
CA ARG A 177 2.39 8.31 20.65
C ARG A 177 1.33 9.38 20.93
N VAL A 178 1.62 10.26 21.85
CA VAL A 178 0.78 11.44 22.10
C VAL A 178 1.21 12.56 21.16
N GLY A 179 0.42 12.82 20.13
CA GLY A 179 0.77 13.84 19.12
C GLY A 179 2.13 13.55 18.45
N ALA A 180 2.99 14.56 18.46
CA ALA A 180 4.34 14.46 17.89
C ALA A 180 5.43 14.06 18.92
N ALA A 181 5.05 13.55 20.09
CA ALA A 181 6.01 13.16 21.12
C ALA A 181 6.98 12.09 20.59
N PRO A 182 8.28 12.18 20.92
CA PRO A 182 9.25 11.17 20.48
C PRO A 182 9.06 9.83 21.20
N GLU A 183 8.52 9.85 22.40
CA GLU A 183 8.31 8.69 23.25
C GLU A 183 6.98 8.01 22.96
N SER A 184 7.00 6.69 22.90
CA SER A 184 5.79 5.89 22.78
C SER A 184 5.21 5.56 24.16
N PHE A 185 3.90 5.41 24.22
CA PHE A 185 3.19 4.91 25.39
C PHE A 185 2.58 3.53 25.15
N GLY A 186 2.78 2.96 23.98
CA GLY A 186 2.27 1.66 23.59
C GLY A 186 2.74 1.20 22.24
N LEU A 187 2.39 -0.03 21.91
CA LEU A 187 2.60 -0.65 20.62
C LEU A 187 1.37 -1.46 20.23
N LEU A 188 0.90 -1.23 19.02
CA LEU A 188 -0.09 -2.06 18.35
C LEU A 188 0.64 -2.95 17.35
N VAL A 189 0.40 -4.26 17.44
CA VAL A 189 1.00 -5.27 16.58
C VAL A 189 -0.10 -5.93 15.77
N LEU A 190 0.05 -5.90 14.45
CA LEU A 190 -0.84 -6.58 13.51
C LEU A 190 -0.09 -7.76 12.90
N GLY A 191 -0.73 -8.91 12.83
CA GLY A 191 -0.12 -10.12 12.30
C GLY A 191 -0.99 -10.83 11.27
N SER A 192 -0.35 -11.55 10.35
CA SER A 192 -1.02 -12.35 9.35
C SER A 192 -0.23 -13.63 9.03
N PRO A 193 -0.92 -14.75 8.78
CA PRO A 193 -0.31 -15.96 8.22
C PRO A 193 0.05 -15.79 6.73
N ASP A 194 -0.48 -14.77 6.05
CA ASP A 194 -0.11 -14.44 4.67
C ASP A 194 1.15 -13.58 4.65
N PRO A 195 2.28 -14.05 4.04
CA PRO A 195 3.52 -13.30 3.97
C PRO A 195 3.42 -12.04 3.09
N ALA A 196 2.40 -11.96 2.22
CA ALA A 196 2.19 -10.85 1.32
C ALA A 196 1.33 -9.72 1.92
N ARG A 197 0.75 -9.93 3.12
CA ARG A 197 -0.17 -8.95 3.71
C ARG A 197 0.51 -7.69 4.21
N PHE A 198 1.62 -7.83 4.93
CA PHE A 198 2.41 -6.71 5.46
C PHE A 198 3.81 -6.74 4.86
N GLN A 199 3.97 -6.14 3.68
CA GLN A 199 5.24 -6.08 2.97
C GLN A 199 5.94 -4.75 3.18
N ALA A 200 7.28 -4.76 3.20
CA ALA A 200 8.08 -3.54 3.33
C ALA A 200 7.85 -2.52 2.19
N SER A 201 7.43 -3.01 1.02
CA SER A 201 7.07 -2.18 -0.14
C SER A 201 5.65 -1.62 -0.10
N MET A 202 4.84 -2.04 0.87
CA MET A 202 3.46 -1.55 1.02
C MET A 202 3.47 -0.11 1.53
N GLY A 203 2.64 0.75 0.92
CA GLY A 203 2.46 2.11 1.42
C GLY A 203 1.91 2.12 2.85
N THR A 204 2.58 2.83 3.75
CA THR A 204 2.24 2.88 5.19
C THR A 204 1.11 3.85 5.54
N ALA A 205 0.62 4.65 4.59
CA ALA A 205 -0.31 5.75 4.84
C ALA A 205 -1.58 5.36 5.63
N TYR A 206 -2.15 4.18 5.37
CA TYR A 206 -3.31 3.70 6.15
C TYR A 206 -2.92 3.22 7.53
N LEU A 207 -1.74 2.60 7.69
CA LEU A 207 -1.23 2.16 8.98
C LEU A 207 -0.86 3.35 9.86
N GLU A 208 -0.34 4.43 9.29
CA GLU A 208 -0.10 5.70 9.97
C GLU A 208 -1.40 6.30 10.50
N ARG A 209 -2.45 6.37 9.66
CA ARG A 209 -3.77 6.84 10.09
C ARG A 209 -4.40 5.97 11.18
N ILE A 210 -4.22 4.65 11.11
CA ILE A 210 -4.66 3.72 12.16
C ILE A 210 -3.89 4.02 13.46
N ALA A 211 -2.55 4.15 13.38
CA ALA A 211 -1.71 4.47 14.52
C ALA A 211 -2.07 5.80 15.17
N GLU A 212 -2.26 6.85 14.38
CA GLU A 212 -2.69 8.18 14.85
C GLU A 212 -4.06 8.14 15.53
N THR A 213 -5.05 7.48 14.89
CA THR A 213 -6.40 7.38 15.43
C THR A 213 -6.43 6.57 16.72
N ALA A 214 -5.74 5.42 16.76
CA ALA A 214 -5.61 4.59 17.96
C ALA A 214 -4.89 5.36 19.07
N SER A 215 -3.78 6.03 18.74
CA SER A 215 -3.01 6.84 19.69
C SER A 215 -3.85 7.96 20.31
N ALA A 216 -4.60 8.69 19.48
CA ALA A 216 -5.48 9.76 19.97
C ALA A 216 -6.58 9.24 20.90
N ALA A 217 -7.17 8.07 20.59
CA ALA A 217 -8.19 7.47 21.44
C ALA A 217 -7.60 6.94 22.76
N LEU A 218 -6.47 6.20 22.69
CA LEU A 218 -5.83 5.53 23.83
C LEU A 218 -5.06 6.50 24.74
N SER A 219 -4.60 7.65 24.23
CA SER A 219 -3.96 8.69 25.06
C SER A 219 -4.88 9.22 26.17
N ARG A 220 -6.18 9.07 26.02
CA ARG A 220 -7.18 9.39 27.06
C ARG A 220 -7.02 8.52 28.33
N LEU A 221 -6.33 7.40 28.24
CA LEU A 221 -5.98 6.55 29.39
C LEU A 221 -4.76 7.05 30.16
N LEU A 222 -4.03 8.03 29.65
CA LEU A 222 -2.84 8.61 30.27
C LEU A 222 -3.16 9.83 31.15
N ALA A 223 -4.40 10.33 31.05
CA ALA A 223 -4.87 11.52 31.73
C ALA A 223 -5.36 11.25 33.16
#